data_c72ebd6c02755e1c92f8eca0850ab841
#
_entry.id   c72ebd6c02755e1c92f8eca0850ab841
#
_cell.length_a   1.000
_cell.length_b   1.000
_cell.length_c   1.000
_cell.angle_alpha   90.00
_cell.angle_beta   90.00
_cell.angle_gamma   90.00
#
_symmetry.space_group_name_H-M   'P 1'
#
loop_
_entity.id
_entity.type
_entity.pdbx_description
1 polymer ?
#
loop_
_entity_poly.entity_id
_entity_poly.type
_entity_poly.pdbx_seq_one_letter_code
_entity_poly.pdbx_strand_id
1 'polypeptide(L)'
;KICIMKDGHILQYDTPEEILKNPANEFVENFVGKNRIWGSPEYIKVEDIMIENPVTCSGDLSRSRCVKRMKERHVDTLLVVDQDRKLKGMVNRKALYRAKNPLAAAETMMKTDVLTASPDDNILQLLKLIDEYDVGNIPVVDENEKVLGLITNSNLISTLSQQYLTEDEEETEGEPPEGSHAEMTEEEV
;
A
#
# COMPACT_ATOMS: atom_id res chain seq x y z
N LYS A 1 -3.04 25.13 6.91
CA LYS A 1 -1.69 24.77 7.36
C LYS A 1 -1.61 24.78 8.88
N ILE A 2 -0.78 23.91 9.44
CA ILE A 2 -0.49 23.79 10.87
C ILE A 2 0.96 24.21 11.09
N CYS A 3 1.19 24.95 12.18
CA CYS A 3 2.52 25.36 12.62
C CYS A 3 2.87 24.64 13.92
N ILE A 4 3.88 23.79 13.88
CA ILE A 4 4.42 23.13 15.07
C ILE A 4 5.62 23.92 15.56
N MET A 5 5.60 24.29 16.83
CA MET A 5 6.63 25.14 17.46
C MET A 5 7.18 24.45 18.72
N LYS A 6 8.46 24.67 19.00
CA LYS A 6 9.13 24.29 20.25
C LYS A 6 10.11 25.40 20.65
N ASP A 7 10.11 25.77 21.91
CA ASP A 7 11.02 26.77 22.50
C ASP A 7 11.07 28.11 21.73
N GLY A 8 9.91 28.55 21.18
CA GLY A 8 9.81 29.76 20.39
C GLY A 8 10.24 29.65 18.92
N HIS A 9 10.70 28.46 18.48
CA HIS A 9 11.10 28.20 17.11
C HIS A 9 10.07 27.38 16.35
N ILE A 10 9.83 27.74 15.07
CA ILE A 10 8.99 26.94 14.18
C ILE A 10 9.81 25.71 13.75
N LEU A 11 9.29 24.52 14.03
CA LEU A 11 9.89 23.26 13.61
C LEU A 11 9.32 22.80 12.26
N GLN A 12 8.01 22.96 12.06
CA GLN A 12 7.37 22.63 10.80
C GLN A 12 6.13 23.52 10.57
N TYR A 13 5.90 23.90 9.32
CA TYR A 13 4.73 24.65 8.90
C TYR A 13 4.21 24.12 7.58
N ASP A 14 3.22 23.24 7.66
CA ASP A 14 2.71 22.54 6.49
C ASP A 14 1.23 22.14 6.60
N THR A 15 0.72 21.39 5.62
CA THR A 15 -0.60 20.77 5.68
C THR A 15 -0.63 19.66 6.74
N PRO A 16 -1.80 19.32 7.30
CA PRO A 16 -1.92 18.16 8.20
C PRO A 16 -1.36 16.90 7.59
N GLU A 17 -1.68 16.64 6.31
CA GLU A 17 -1.20 15.48 5.54
C GLU A 17 0.33 15.44 5.51
N GLU A 18 0.99 16.54 5.14
CA GLU A 18 2.45 16.60 5.03
C GLU A 18 3.14 16.42 6.39
N ILE A 19 2.56 16.95 7.45
CA ILE A 19 3.11 16.78 8.80
C ILE A 19 3.01 15.33 9.27
N LEU A 20 1.94 14.62 8.91
CA LEU A 20 1.75 13.21 9.24
C LEU A 20 2.62 12.28 8.40
N LYS A 21 2.80 12.59 7.10
CA LYS A 21 3.60 11.77 6.17
C LYS A 21 5.09 12.01 6.33
N ASN A 22 5.50 13.27 6.48
CA ASN A 22 6.88 13.72 6.45
C ASN A 22 7.19 14.63 7.64
N PRO A 23 7.22 14.11 8.88
CA PRO A 23 7.59 14.90 10.04
C PRO A 23 9.03 15.42 9.91
N ALA A 24 9.24 16.71 10.16
CA ALA A 24 10.52 17.39 9.96
C ALA A 24 11.64 16.87 10.88
N ASN A 25 11.30 16.31 12.01
CA ASN A 25 12.24 15.72 12.97
C ASN A 25 11.51 14.82 13.98
N GLU A 26 12.27 14.09 14.78
CA GLU A 26 11.77 13.16 15.80
C GLU A 26 10.81 13.83 16.81
N PHE A 27 11.02 15.11 17.14
CA PHE A 27 10.09 15.81 18.04
C PHE A 27 8.71 15.97 17.38
N VAL A 28 8.66 16.36 16.12
CA VAL A 28 7.39 16.48 15.36
C VAL A 28 6.74 15.11 15.23
N GLU A 29 7.52 14.09 14.89
CA GLU A 29 7.05 12.70 14.78
C GLU A 29 6.41 12.21 16.10
N ASN A 30 7.11 12.37 17.22
CA ASN A 30 6.59 11.99 18.53
C ASN A 30 5.37 12.86 18.96
N PHE A 31 5.36 14.15 18.59
CA PHE A 31 4.28 15.07 18.92
C PHE A 31 2.97 14.72 18.22
N VAL A 32 3.03 14.37 16.94
CA VAL A 32 1.85 13.93 16.17
C VAL A 32 1.51 12.46 16.44
N GLY A 33 2.44 11.68 16.98
CA GLY A 33 2.37 10.24 17.20
C GLY A 33 2.85 9.46 15.99
N LYS A 34 3.71 8.49 16.24
CA LYS A 34 4.21 7.58 15.21
C LYS A 34 3.04 6.87 14.51
N ASN A 35 3.16 6.65 13.21
CA ASN A 35 2.18 5.92 12.38
C ASN A 35 0.74 6.46 12.39
N ARG A 36 0.48 7.68 12.89
CA ARG A 36 -0.88 8.24 12.98
C ARG A 36 -1.56 8.56 11.65
N ILE A 37 -0.83 8.57 10.54
CA ILE A 37 -1.45 8.72 9.23
C ILE A 37 -2.50 7.64 8.98
N TRP A 38 -2.32 6.48 9.56
CA TRP A 38 -3.22 5.35 9.41
C TRP A 38 -4.46 5.43 10.32
N GLY A 39 -4.37 6.18 11.39
CA GLY A 39 -5.52 6.59 12.18
C GLY A 39 -6.38 7.64 11.45
N SER A 40 -5.90 8.15 10.31
CA SER A 40 -6.54 9.18 9.49
C SER A 40 -6.57 8.76 8.02
N PRO A 41 -7.33 7.71 7.68
CA PRO A 41 -7.32 7.10 6.34
C PRO A 41 -7.74 8.06 5.23
N GLU A 42 -8.36 9.19 5.57
CA GLU A 42 -8.67 10.27 4.63
C GLU A 42 -7.43 10.95 4.01
N TYR A 43 -6.26 10.81 4.64
CA TYR A 43 -4.99 11.36 4.12
C TYR A 43 -4.14 10.34 3.37
N ILE A 44 -4.54 9.06 3.36
CA ILE A 44 -3.81 8.02 2.64
C ILE A 44 -4.26 8.00 1.19
N LYS A 45 -3.32 8.21 0.29
CA LYS A 45 -3.53 8.12 -1.15
C LYS A 45 -3.18 6.74 -1.69
N VAL A 46 -3.70 6.44 -2.87
CA VAL A 46 -3.37 5.22 -3.61
C VAL A 46 -1.87 5.11 -3.88
N GLU A 47 -1.19 6.22 -4.17
CA GLU A 47 0.26 6.25 -4.40
C GLU A 47 1.09 5.81 -3.18
N ASP A 48 0.60 6.05 -1.96
CA ASP A 48 1.29 5.70 -0.71
C ASP A 48 1.33 4.18 -0.47
N ILE A 49 0.40 3.44 -1.08
CA ILE A 49 0.18 2.01 -0.80
C ILE A 49 0.30 1.12 -2.04
N MET A 50 0.38 1.67 -3.24
CA MET A 50 0.47 0.88 -4.46
C MET A 50 1.78 0.12 -4.57
N ILE A 51 1.74 -1.04 -5.22
CA ILE A 51 2.94 -1.75 -5.66
C ILE A 51 3.48 -0.99 -6.88
N GLU A 52 4.61 -0.34 -6.71
CA GLU A 52 5.30 0.35 -7.80
C GLU A 52 5.86 -0.66 -8.82
N ASN A 53 5.94 -0.22 -10.08
CA ASN A 53 6.51 -1.02 -11.16
C ASN A 53 5.90 -2.42 -11.29
N PRO A 54 4.58 -2.54 -11.43
CA PRO A 54 3.91 -3.83 -11.54
C PRO A 54 4.38 -4.61 -12.76
N VAL A 55 4.23 -5.92 -12.70
CA VAL A 55 4.65 -6.79 -13.80
C VAL A 55 3.72 -6.62 -14.99
N THR A 56 4.27 -6.13 -16.10
CA THR A 56 3.55 -5.87 -17.33
C THR A 56 3.93 -6.86 -18.45
N CYS A 57 3.14 -6.93 -19.48
CA CYS A 57 3.46 -7.63 -20.71
C CYS A 57 2.85 -6.90 -21.92
N SER A 58 3.39 -7.17 -23.12
CA SER A 58 2.78 -6.74 -24.39
C SER A 58 1.62 -7.67 -24.78
N GLY A 59 0.70 -7.15 -25.58
CA GLY A 59 -0.48 -7.88 -26.04
C GLY A 59 -0.16 -9.14 -26.87
N ASP A 60 0.95 -9.15 -27.59
CA ASP A 60 1.45 -10.27 -28.40
C ASP A 60 2.13 -11.39 -27.59
N LEU A 61 2.38 -11.17 -26.30
CA LEU A 61 3.06 -12.17 -25.48
C LEU A 61 2.25 -13.48 -25.42
N SER A 62 2.89 -14.61 -25.82
CA SER A 62 2.21 -15.90 -25.82
C SER A 62 1.82 -16.38 -24.41
N ARG A 63 0.75 -17.18 -24.31
CA ARG A 63 0.27 -17.80 -23.06
C ARG A 63 1.40 -18.48 -22.28
N SER A 64 2.23 -19.29 -22.96
CA SER A 64 3.35 -19.98 -22.30
C SER A 64 4.34 -19.01 -21.66
N ARG A 65 4.63 -17.89 -22.32
CA ARG A 65 5.51 -16.83 -21.77
C ARG A 65 4.84 -16.05 -20.66
N CYS A 66 3.52 -15.82 -20.71
CA CYS A 66 2.77 -15.23 -19.60
C CYS A 66 2.87 -16.10 -18.35
N VAL A 67 2.64 -17.43 -18.48
CA VAL A 67 2.78 -18.38 -17.37
C VAL A 67 4.19 -18.35 -16.79
N LYS A 68 5.21 -18.37 -17.64
CA LYS A 68 6.61 -18.31 -17.22
C LYS A 68 6.88 -17.00 -16.44
N ARG A 69 6.47 -15.86 -16.97
CA ARG A 69 6.66 -14.54 -16.35
C ARG A 69 5.97 -14.44 -14.98
N MET A 70 4.71 -14.94 -14.86
CA MET A 70 4.02 -14.99 -13.59
C MET A 70 4.76 -15.82 -12.54
N LYS A 71 5.29 -17.00 -12.94
CA LYS A 71 6.08 -17.85 -12.03
C LYS A 71 7.39 -17.19 -11.59
N GLU A 72 8.14 -16.62 -12.53
CA GLU A 72 9.44 -15.97 -12.26
C GLU A 72 9.30 -14.73 -11.38
N ARG A 73 8.18 -14.02 -11.50
CA ARG A 73 7.91 -12.80 -10.74
C ARG A 73 7.00 -13.00 -9.53
N HIS A 74 6.58 -14.24 -9.26
CA HIS A 74 5.69 -14.60 -8.14
C HIS A 74 4.39 -13.79 -8.11
N VAL A 75 3.82 -13.54 -9.30
CA VAL A 75 2.55 -12.81 -9.45
C VAL A 75 1.48 -13.69 -10.10
N ASP A 76 0.22 -13.40 -9.86
CA ASP A 76 -0.92 -14.10 -10.45
C ASP A 76 -1.66 -13.30 -11.53
N THR A 77 -1.21 -12.07 -11.75
CA THR A 77 -1.79 -11.14 -12.72
C THR A 77 -0.68 -10.39 -13.47
N LEU A 78 -0.86 -10.20 -14.78
CA LEU A 78 -0.02 -9.35 -15.61
C LEU A 78 -0.88 -8.22 -16.18
N LEU A 79 -0.36 -7.01 -16.14
CA LEU A 79 -0.96 -5.86 -16.81
C LEU A 79 -0.50 -5.87 -18.27
N VAL A 80 -1.47 -5.87 -19.19
CA VAL A 80 -1.18 -5.79 -20.62
C VAL A 80 -1.08 -4.33 -21.02
N VAL A 81 0.05 -3.94 -21.56
CA VAL A 81 0.33 -2.56 -21.94
C VAL A 81 0.80 -2.46 -23.41
N ASP A 82 0.63 -1.29 -24.00
CA ASP A 82 1.22 -0.97 -25.30
C ASP A 82 2.67 -0.45 -25.18
N GLN A 83 3.22 0.05 -26.29
CA GLN A 83 4.59 0.58 -26.37
C GLN A 83 4.81 1.83 -25.51
N ASP A 84 3.75 2.62 -25.27
CA ASP A 84 3.77 3.82 -24.44
C ASP A 84 3.46 3.52 -22.96
N ARG A 85 3.39 2.23 -22.56
CA ARG A 85 2.99 1.74 -21.26
C ARG A 85 1.53 2.04 -20.88
N LYS A 86 0.67 2.34 -21.84
CA LYS A 86 -0.76 2.52 -21.57
C LYS A 86 -1.43 1.16 -21.32
N LEU A 87 -2.33 1.14 -20.35
CA LEU A 87 -3.09 -0.05 -19.98
C LEU A 87 -4.04 -0.47 -21.11
N LYS A 88 -3.98 -1.73 -21.52
CA LYS A 88 -4.91 -2.36 -22.48
C LYS A 88 -5.83 -3.37 -21.83
N GLY A 89 -5.42 -3.93 -20.71
CA GLY A 89 -6.19 -4.92 -19.97
C GLY A 89 -5.34 -5.68 -18.96
N MET A 90 -5.92 -6.75 -18.41
CA MET A 90 -5.24 -7.64 -17.46
C MET A 90 -5.40 -9.11 -17.86
N VAL A 91 -4.34 -9.89 -17.68
CA VAL A 91 -4.37 -11.36 -17.78
C VAL A 91 -4.09 -11.95 -16.40
N ASN A 92 -5.03 -12.73 -15.88
CA ASN A 92 -4.87 -13.44 -14.62
C ASN A 92 -4.69 -14.95 -14.84
N ARG A 93 -4.34 -15.68 -13.77
CA ARG A 93 -4.15 -17.15 -13.81
C ARG A 93 -5.38 -17.88 -14.34
N LYS A 94 -6.61 -17.42 -14.01
CA LYS A 94 -7.86 -18.04 -14.49
C LYS A 94 -8.01 -17.93 -16.01
N ALA A 95 -7.67 -16.78 -16.59
CA ALA A 95 -7.69 -16.56 -18.03
C ALA A 95 -6.69 -17.48 -18.75
N LEU A 96 -5.46 -17.55 -18.23
CA LEU A 96 -4.43 -18.46 -18.76
C LEU A 96 -4.82 -19.95 -18.68
N TYR A 97 -5.53 -20.34 -17.63
CA TYR A 97 -5.97 -21.73 -17.47
C TYR A 97 -7.09 -22.08 -18.46
N ARG A 98 -7.99 -21.14 -18.75
CA ARG A 98 -9.08 -21.33 -19.74
C ARG A 98 -8.57 -21.41 -21.17
N ALA A 99 -7.54 -20.66 -21.51
CA ALA A 99 -6.94 -20.66 -22.83
C ALA A 99 -6.15 -21.97 -23.07
N LYS A 100 -6.65 -22.84 -23.95
CA LYS A 100 -6.02 -24.14 -24.23
C LYS A 100 -4.79 -24.01 -25.12
N ASN A 101 -4.76 -23.02 -26.01
CA ASN A 101 -3.65 -22.83 -26.96
C ASN A 101 -2.44 -22.18 -26.26
N PRO A 102 -1.26 -22.85 -26.19
CA PRO A 102 -0.06 -22.29 -25.56
C PRO A 102 0.53 -21.08 -26.30
N LEU A 103 0.18 -20.90 -27.57
CA LEU A 103 0.64 -19.79 -28.40
C LEU A 103 -0.37 -18.62 -28.46
N ALA A 104 -1.53 -18.71 -27.77
CA ALA A 104 -2.50 -17.64 -27.73
C ALA A 104 -1.85 -16.35 -27.19
N ALA A 105 -2.07 -15.24 -27.88
CA ALA A 105 -1.57 -13.93 -27.47
C ALA A 105 -2.31 -13.40 -26.23
N ALA A 106 -1.63 -12.64 -25.38
CA ALA A 106 -2.19 -12.07 -24.16
C ALA A 106 -3.45 -11.24 -24.43
N GLU A 107 -3.47 -10.47 -25.50
CA GLU A 107 -4.61 -9.65 -25.93
C GLU A 107 -5.90 -10.46 -26.21
N THR A 108 -5.76 -11.74 -26.63
CA THR A 108 -6.92 -12.63 -26.86
C THR A 108 -7.48 -13.24 -25.58
N MET A 109 -6.77 -13.11 -24.46
CA MET A 109 -7.10 -13.70 -23.16
C MET A 109 -7.35 -12.66 -22.08
N MET A 110 -6.97 -11.40 -22.33
CA MET A 110 -7.08 -10.34 -21.33
C MET A 110 -8.52 -9.91 -21.12
N LYS A 111 -8.80 -9.46 -19.90
CA LYS A 111 -9.99 -8.67 -19.58
C LYS A 111 -9.66 -7.21 -19.91
N THR A 112 -10.48 -6.58 -20.75
CA THR A 112 -10.31 -5.18 -21.17
C THR A 112 -11.11 -4.19 -20.33
N ASP A 113 -12.24 -4.65 -19.78
CA ASP A 113 -13.05 -3.87 -18.83
C ASP A 113 -12.40 -3.97 -17.43
N VAL A 114 -11.41 -3.11 -17.22
CA VAL A 114 -10.59 -3.09 -16.00
C VAL A 114 -10.85 -1.82 -15.24
N LEU A 115 -11.28 -1.95 -14.00
CA LEU A 115 -11.36 -0.82 -13.08
C LEU A 115 -9.95 -0.32 -12.76
N THR A 116 -9.73 0.99 -12.84
CA THR A 116 -8.46 1.64 -12.54
C THR A 116 -8.63 2.66 -11.42
N ALA A 117 -7.54 3.00 -10.76
CA ALA A 117 -7.45 4.07 -9.78
C ALA A 117 -6.42 5.11 -10.23
N SER A 118 -6.58 6.34 -9.75
CA SER A 118 -5.58 7.41 -9.84
C SER A 118 -4.62 7.34 -8.65
N PRO A 119 -3.35 7.75 -8.79
CA PRO A 119 -2.43 7.86 -7.66
C PRO A 119 -2.94 8.79 -6.56
N ASP A 120 -3.68 9.84 -6.93
CA ASP A 120 -4.26 10.82 -6.01
C ASP A 120 -5.57 10.38 -5.34
N ASP A 121 -6.15 9.25 -5.75
CA ASP A 121 -7.36 8.73 -5.14
C ASP A 121 -7.13 8.41 -3.66
N ASN A 122 -8.17 8.64 -2.84
CA ASN A 122 -8.14 8.34 -1.42
C ASN A 122 -8.40 6.84 -1.18
N ILE A 123 -7.74 6.28 -0.16
CA ILE A 123 -7.90 4.85 0.19
C ILE A 123 -9.36 4.48 0.48
N LEU A 124 -10.16 5.38 1.07
CA LEU A 124 -11.56 5.10 1.37
C LEU A 124 -12.41 4.98 0.10
N GLN A 125 -12.08 5.75 -0.94
CA GLN A 125 -12.72 5.61 -2.25
C GLN A 125 -12.33 4.30 -2.90
N LEU A 126 -11.04 3.94 -2.84
CA LEU A 126 -10.53 2.66 -3.33
C LEU A 126 -11.21 1.47 -2.67
N LEU A 127 -11.35 1.47 -1.32
CA LEU A 127 -12.01 0.40 -0.58
C LEU A 127 -13.49 0.25 -0.98
N LYS A 128 -14.20 1.36 -1.22
CA LYS A 128 -15.58 1.32 -1.74
C LYS A 128 -15.66 0.67 -3.12
N LEU A 129 -14.72 0.99 -4.02
CA LEU A 129 -14.65 0.38 -5.35
C LEU A 129 -14.37 -1.12 -5.27
N ILE A 130 -13.47 -1.54 -4.39
CA ILE A 130 -13.16 -2.97 -4.16
C ILE A 130 -14.41 -3.73 -3.71
N ASP A 131 -15.14 -3.17 -2.75
CA ASP A 131 -16.37 -3.78 -2.18
C ASP A 131 -17.50 -3.82 -3.22
N GLU A 132 -17.73 -2.72 -3.93
CA GLU A 132 -18.83 -2.60 -4.90
C GLU A 132 -18.63 -3.51 -6.13
N TYR A 133 -17.39 -3.64 -6.64
CA TYR A 133 -17.11 -4.38 -7.87
C TYR A 133 -16.47 -5.75 -7.66
N ASP A 134 -16.25 -6.17 -6.41
CA ASP A 134 -15.59 -7.44 -6.04
C ASP A 134 -14.28 -7.67 -6.82
N VAL A 135 -13.43 -6.65 -6.87
CA VAL A 135 -12.17 -6.67 -7.61
C VAL A 135 -10.98 -6.80 -6.67
N GLY A 136 -10.06 -7.72 -6.96
CA GLY A 136 -8.86 -7.97 -6.13
C GLY A 136 -7.57 -7.33 -6.67
N ASN A 137 -7.60 -6.79 -7.89
CA ASN A 137 -6.45 -6.18 -8.55
C ASN A 137 -6.92 -4.92 -9.29
N ILE A 138 -6.40 -3.76 -8.89
CA ILE A 138 -6.74 -2.47 -9.48
C ILE A 138 -5.45 -1.81 -9.97
N PRO A 139 -5.24 -1.70 -11.30
CA PRO A 139 -4.14 -0.92 -11.85
C PRO A 139 -4.26 0.55 -11.50
N VAL A 140 -3.13 1.16 -11.16
CA VAL A 140 -3.02 2.61 -10.93
C VAL A 140 -2.44 3.23 -12.18
N VAL A 141 -3.14 4.22 -12.72
CA VAL A 141 -2.77 4.87 -13.98
C VAL A 141 -2.76 6.40 -13.84
N ASP A 142 -1.94 7.05 -14.66
CA ASP A 142 -1.95 8.50 -14.78
C ASP A 142 -3.08 9.00 -15.70
N GLU A 143 -3.18 10.32 -15.87
CA GLU A 143 -4.15 10.98 -16.75
C GLU A 143 -4.04 10.54 -18.23
N ASN A 144 -2.91 9.97 -18.64
CA ASN A 144 -2.65 9.46 -19.99
C ASN A 144 -2.85 7.95 -20.10
N GLU A 145 -3.47 7.30 -19.09
CA GLU A 145 -3.67 5.85 -18.98
C GLU A 145 -2.37 5.03 -18.85
N LYS A 146 -1.23 5.67 -18.55
CA LYS A 146 0.02 4.95 -18.30
C LYS A 146 0.00 4.28 -16.92
N VAL A 147 0.44 3.03 -16.91
CA VAL A 147 0.54 2.24 -15.69
C VAL A 147 1.65 2.77 -14.78
N LEU A 148 1.28 3.20 -13.59
CA LEU A 148 2.15 3.64 -12.51
C LEU A 148 2.34 2.54 -11.47
N GLY A 149 1.24 1.88 -11.06
CA GLY A 149 1.23 0.91 -9.98
C GLY A 149 0.14 -0.13 -10.10
N LEU A 150 0.03 -0.94 -9.06
CA LEU A 150 -1.02 -1.95 -8.89
C LEU A 150 -1.41 -2.04 -7.42
N ILE A 151 -2.69 -2.00 -7.14
CA ILE A 151 -3.24 -2.37 -5.84
C ILE A 151 -3.71 -3.81 -5.91
N THR A 152 -3.41 -4.60 -4.88
CA THR A 152 -3.92 -5.96 -4.69
C THR A 152 -4.50 -6.11 -3.29
N ASN A 153 -5.48 -7.02 -3.11
CA ASN A 153 -6.02 -7.31 -1.78
C ASN A 153 -4.92 -7.75 -0.80
N SER A 154 -3.95 -8.54 -1.27
CA SER A 154 -2.83 -9.00 -0.44
C SER A 154 -1.94 -7.85 0.03
N ASN A 155 -1.66 -6.90 -0.85
CA ASN A 155 -0.86 -5.72 -0.52
C ASN A 155 -1.62 -4.80 0.47
N LEU A 156 -2.92 -4.59 0.28
CA LEU A 156 -3.76 -3.84 1.23
C LEU A 156 -3.76 -4.49 2.62
N ILE A 157 -3.98 -5.81 2.68
CA ILE A 157 -3.97 -6.54 3.96
C ILE A 157 -2.60 -6.45 4.61
N SER A 158 -1.50 -6.64 3.85
CA SER A 158 -0.14 -6.55 4.39
C SER A 158 0.16 -5.14 4.94
N THR A 159 -0.22 -4.11 4.21
CA THR A 159 -0.02 -2.72 4.62
C THR A 159 -0.80 -2.40 5.90
N LEU A 160 -2.06 -2.80 5.98
CA LEU A 160 -2.88 -2.60 7.17
C LEU A 160 -2.37 -3.43 8.37
N SER A 161 -1.96 -4.68 8.14
CA SER A 161 -1.46 -5.54 9.23
C SER A 161 -0.16 -5.04 9.84
N GLN A 162 0.77 -4.53 9.03
CA GLN A 162 2.04 -3.99 9.54
C GLN A 162 1.86 -2.89 10.57
N GLN A 163 0.77 -2.14 10.49
CA GLN A 163 0.48 -1.04 11.38
C GLN A 163 0.00 -1.49 12.76
N TYR A 164 -0.88 -2.49 12.79
CA TYR A 164 -1.37 -3.04 14.06
C TYR A 164 -0.28 -3.81 14.79
N LEU A 165 0.66 -4.44 14.08
CA LEU A 165 1.77 -5.18 14.72
C LEU A 165 2.83 -4.26 15.32
N THR A 166 3.01 -3.05 14.79
CA THR A 166 3.95 -2.05 15.35
C THR A 166 3.38 -1.32 16.57
N GLU A 167 2.05 -1.18 16.69
CA GLU A 167 1.41 -0.56 17.86
C GLU A 167 1.51 -1.45 19.10
N ASP A 168 1.37 -2.77 18.97
CA ASP A 168 1.45 -3.73 20.08
C ASP A 168 2.87 -3.84 20.67
N GLU A 169 3.93 -3.61 19.91
CA GLU A 169 5.32 -3.64 20.40
C GLU A 169 5.70 -2.37 21.19
N GLU A 170 5.12 -1.21 20.86
CA GLU A 170 5.39 0.06 21.55
C GLU A 170 4.63 0.19 22.89
N GLU A 171 3.46 -0.42 23.06
CA GLU A 171 2.72 -0.42 24.32
C GLU A 171 3.38 -1.30 25.41
N THR A 172 4.16 -2.32 25.02
CA THR A 172 4.84 -3.21 25.97
C THR A 172 6.16 -2.67 26.53
N GLU A 173 6.78 -1.67 25.88
CA GLU A 173 8.03 -1.04 26.38
C GLU A 173 7.81 0.14 27.34
N GLY A 174 6.56 0.56 27.59
CA GLY A 174 6.22 1.78 28.32
C GLY A 174 5.97 1.63 29.83
N GLU A 175 5.95 0.42 30.41
CA GLU A 175 5.78 0.27 31.87
C GLU A 175 7.14 0.24 32.57
N PRO A 176 7.48 1.25 33.40
CA PRO A 176 8.64 1.16 34.28
C PRO A 176 8.36 0.10 35.36
N PRO A 177 9.36 -0.70 35.77
CA PRO A 177 9.17 -1.70 36.81
C PRO A 177 8.74 -1.02 38.12
N GLU A 178 7.57 -1.42 38.62
CA GLU A 178 7.10 -1.01 39.95
C GLU A 178 8.17 -1.30 40.98
N GLY A 179 8.52 -0.25 41.71
CA GLY A 179 9.53 -0.30 42.74
C GLY A 179 9.21 -1.32 43.82
N SER A 180 10.13 -2.24 44.05
CA SER A 180 10.16 -3.13 45.20
C SER A 180 10.25 -2.28 46.49
N HIS A 181 9.16 -2.19 47.25
CA HIS A 181 9.21 -1.77 48.63
C HIS A 181 10.04 -2.78 49.39
N ALA A 182 11.26 -2.40 49.74
CA ALA A 182 12.04 -3.09 50.75
C ALA A 182 11.42 -2.75 52.11
N GLU A 183 10.78 -3.72 52.76
CA GLU A 183 10.42 -3.69 54.16
C GLU A 183 11.70 -3.66 54.99
N MET A 184 11.90 -2.55 55.67
CA MET A 184 12.86 -2.49 56.76
C MET A 184 12.18 -3.07 58.03
N THR A 185 12.59 -4.26 58.41
CA THR A 185 12.30 -4.80 59.75
C THR A 185 13.26 -4.20 60.75
N GLU A 186 12.72 -3.45 61.71
CA GLU A 186 13.36 -3.13 62.99
C GLU A 186 13.38 -4.38 63.85
N GLU A 187 14.56 -4.81 64.28
CA GLU A 187 14.75 -5.61 65.50
C GLU A 187 15.92 -5.02 66.32
N GLU A 188 15.54 -4.47 67.45
CA GLU A 188 16.02 -4.48 68.83
C GLU A 188 17.37 -5.16 69.11
N VAL A 189 18.26 -4.48 69.72
CA VAL A 189 18.62 -4.45 71.19
C VAL A 189 19.70 -3.40 71.40
#